data_fbcb480ac1f730d28d319ab99412db43
#
_entry.id   fbcb480ac1f730d28d319ab99412db43
#
_cell.length_a   1.000
_cell.length_b   1.000
_cell.length_c   1.000
_cell.angle_alpha   90.00
_cell.angle_beta   90.00
_cell.angle_gamma   90.00
#
_symmetry.space_group_name_H-M   'P 1'
#
loop_
_entity.id
_entity.type
_entity.pdbx_description
1 polymer ?
#
loop_
_entity_poly.entity_id
_entity_poly.type
_entity_poly.pdbx_seq_one_letter_code
_entity_poly.pdbx_strand_id
1 'polypeptide(L)'
;MKSEALAKKISQLILDKKGEDVKILDIRNLTNISDYFVIASASSDTQVKAIADHISKETKKIDEKPWHNEGMTNMNWVLLDFVDVVVHIFLTESRKFYNLEGLWADADVTEVKDEPKPLKKTSKKADSEETDGEEKTPVKAKRKSKKSEVPDKEVNEDTE
;
A
#
# COMPACT_ATOMS: atom_id res chain seq x y z
N MET A 1 19.01 4.39 9.73
CA MET A 1 18.06 4.75 10.84
C MET A 1 18.27 3.73 11.96
N LYS A 2 17.89 4.02 13.23
CA LYS A 2 17.92 2.97 14.29
C LYS A 2 16.86 1.92 13.94
N SER A 3 17.15 0.65 14.14
CA SER A 3 16.28 -0.50 13.81
C SER A 3 14.86 -0.37 14.39
N GLU A 4 14.75 0.02 15.66
CA GLU A 4 13.44 0.28 16.30
C GLU A 4 12.62 1.37 15.59
N ALA A 5 13.26 2.48 15.20
CA ALA A 5 12.58 3.58 14.51
C ALA A 5 12.13 3.15 13.09
N LEU A 6 12.93 2.30 12.43
CA LEU A 6 12.56 1.72 11.14
C LEU A 6 11.37 0.78 11.28
N ALA A 7 11.37 -0.13 12.27
CA ALA A 7 10.25 -1.03 12.54
C ALA A 7 8.95 -0.27 12.81
N LYS A 8 8.99 0.78 13.65
CA LYS A 8 7.84 1.67 13.91
C LYS A 8 7.36 2.40 12.65
N LYS A 9 8.30 2.91 11.83
CA LYS A 9 7.97 3.58 10.57
C LYS A 9 7.28 2.62 9.59
N ILE A 10 7.81 1.41 9.43
CA ILE A 10 7.24 0.39 8.56
C ILE A 10 5.85 -0.01 9.03
N SER A 11 5.64 -0.18 10.34
CA SER A 11 4.32 -0.50 10.90
C SER A 11 3.28 0.57 10.54
N GLN A 12 3.64 1.85 10.57
CA GLN A 12 2.75 2.93 10.15
C GLN A 12 2.44 2.87 8.63
N LEU A 13 3.44 2.53 7.81
CA LEU A 13 3.23 2.37 6.36
C LEU A 13 2.29 1.20 6.03
N ILE A 14 2.33 0.13 6.83
CA ILE A 14 1.39 -0.99 6.73
C ILE A 14 -0.04 -0.53 7.03
N LEU A 15 -0.22 0.21 8.14
CA LEU A 15 -1.52 0.76 8.52
C LEU A 15 -2.07 1.77 7.49
N ASP A 16 -1.21 2.56 6.85
CA ASP A 16 -1.60 3.47 5.75
C ASP A 16 -2.27 2.72 4.58
N LYS A 17 -1.96 1.43 4.42
CA LYS A 17 -2.55 0.52 3.42
C LYS A 17 -3.59 -0.44 4.01
N LYS A 18 -4.08 -0.12 5.22
CA LYS A 18 -5.09 -0.92 5.90
C LYS A 18 -4.66 -2.36 6.21
N GLY A 19 -3.35 -2.56 6.43
CA GLY A 19 -2.87 -3.82 6.98
C GLY A 19 -3.42 -4.02 8.39
N GLU A 20 -3.71 -5.26 8.73
CA GLU A 20 -4.38 -5.64 9.97
C GLU A 20 -3.43 -6.36 10.92
N ASP A 21 -3.76 -6.33 12.22
CA ASP A 21 -3.06 -7.05 13.28
C ASP A 21 -1.52 -6.88 13.19
N VAL A 22 -1.09 -5.61 13.20
CA VAL A 22 0.32 -5.24 13.04
C VAL A 22 1.03 -5.41 14.37
N LYS A 23 2.08 -6.23 14.39
CA LYS A 23 2.90 -6.50 15.56
C LYS A 23 4.37 -6.28 15.27
N ILE A 24 5.08 -5.74 16.25
CA ILE A 24 6.54 -5.65 16.27
C ILE A 24 7.04 -6.62 17.33
N LEU A 25 7.89 -7.55 16.96
CA LEU A 25 8.56 -8.49 17.84
C LEU A 25 10.01 -8.03 18.02
N ASP A 26 10.43 -7.81 19.26
CA ASP A 26 11.84 -7.56 19.60
C ASP A 26 12.53 -8.90 19.81
N ILE A 27 13.43 -9.26 18.90
CA ILE A 27 14.10 -10.55 18.89
C ILE A 27 15.60 -10.45 19.20
N ARG A 28 16.09 -9.26 19.58
CA ARG A 28 17.52 -9.00 19.85
C ARG A 28 18.12 -9.91 20.89
N ASN A 29 17.32 -10.31 21.88
CA ASN A 29 17.75 -11.19 22.96
C ASN A 29 17.65 -12.69 22.63
N LEU A 30 17.03 -13.03 21.51
CA LEU A 30 16.72 -14.40 21.12
C LEU A 30 17.63 -14.91 19.99
N THR A 31 18.07 -14.00 19.11
CA THR A 31 18.84 -14.35 17.92
C THR A 31 19.70 -13.18 17.44
N ASN A 32 20.71 -13.51 16.63
CA ASN A 32 21.56 -12.53 15.95
C ASN A 32 21.19 -12.33 14.48
N ILE A 33 20.04 -12.87 14.03
CA ILE A 33 19.63 -12.79 12.62
C ILE A 33 19.11 -11.39 12.28
N SER A 34 18.36 -10.77 13.19
CA SER A 34 17.76 -9.45 13.04
C SER A 34 17.40 -8.90 14.42
N ASP A 35 17.16 -7.59 14.50
CA ASP A 35 16.73 -6.93 15.74
C ASP A 35 15.22 -7.03 15.94
N TYR A 36 14.44 -6.83 14.88
CA TYR A 36 13.00 -6.78 14.94
C TYR A 36 12.31 -7.52 13.79
N PHE A 37 11.23 -8.19 14.11
CA PHE A 37 10.25 -8.60 13.11
C PHE A 37 9.05 -7.68 13.15
N VAL A 38 8.55 -7.29 11.98
CA VAL A 38 7.26 -6.61 11.82
C VAL A 38 6.33 -7.57 11.09
N ILE A 39 5.24 -7.96 11.75
CA ILE A 39 4.29 -8.94 11.22
C ILE A 39 2.95 -8.24 11.00
N ALA A 40 2.34 -8.47 9.85
CA ALA A 40 1.04 -7.92 9.51
C ALA A 40 0.20 -8.88 8.67
N SER A 41 -1.10 -8.74 8.74
CA SER A 41 -2.06 -9.45 7.91
C SER A 41 -2.65 -8.54 6.83
N ALA A 42 -3.04 -9.16 5.73
CA ALA A 42 -3.82 -8.56 4.67
C ALA A 42 -4.96 -9.49 4.25
N SER A 43 -6.08 -8.92 3.83
CA SER A 43 -7.29 -9.67 3.47
C SER A 43 -7.26 -10.24 2.04
N SER A 44 -6.32 -9.77 1.19
CA SER A 44 -6.17 -10.21 -0.19
C SER A 44 -4.72 -10.12 -0.68
N ASP A 45 -4.40 -10.88 -1.71
CA ASP A 45 -3.13 -10.84 -2.43
C ASP A 45 -2.80 -9.45 -2.99
N THR A 46 -3.80 -8.78 -3.54
CA THR A 46 -3.68 -7.40 -4.03
C THR A 46 -3.30 -6.43 -2.91
N GLN A 47 -3.84 -6.62 -1.70
CA GLN A 47 -3.49 -5.82 -0.54
C GLN A 47 -2.08 -6.15 -0.04
N VAL A 48 -1.69 -7.42 0.01
CA VAL A 48 -0.31 -7.85 0.33
C VAL A 48 0.68 -7.13 -0.57
N LYS A 49 0.42 -7.17 -1.90
CA LYS A 49 1.25 -6.46 -2.89
C LYS A 49 1.28 -4.95 -2.65
N ALA A 50 0.12 -4.32 -2.43
CA ALA A 50 0.02 -2.89 -2.22
C ALA A 50 0.78 -2.42 -0.97
N ILE A 51 0.77 -3.22 0.11
CA ILE A 51 1.54 -2.96 1.33
C ILE A 51 3.04 -3.07 1.03
N ALA A 52 3.50 -4.16 0.41
CA ALA A 52 4.91 -4.39 0.10
C ALA A 52 5.50 -3.30 -0.82
N ASP A 53 4.78 -2.94 -1.88
CA ASP A 53 5.17 -1.88 -2.81
C ASP A 53 5.21 -0.51 -2.11
N HIS A 54 4.24 -0.24 -1.22
CA HIS A 54 4.20 1.01 -0.44
C HIS A 54 5.38 1.13 0.51
N ILE A 55 5.68 0.08 1.27
CA ILE A 55 6.84 0.05 2.15
C ILE A 55 8.11 0.33 1.36
N SER A 56 8.36 -0.43 0.30
CA SER A 56 9.58 -0.31 -0.52
C SER A 56 9.72 1.09 -1.13
N LYS A 57 8.62 1.72 -1.55
CA LYS A 57 8.60 3.08 -2.09
C LYS A 57 8.90 4.14 -1.04
N GLU A 58 8.26 4.05 0.12
CA GLU A 58 8.38 5.07 1.16
C GLU A 58 9.72 4.98 1.91
N THR A 59 10.23 3.77 2.16
CA THR A 59 11.53 3.57 2.81
C THR A 59 12.67 4.00 1.89
N LYS A 60 12.53 3.84 0.57
CA LYS A 60 13.51 4.36 -0.39
C LYS A 60 13.68 5.89 -0.30
N LYS A 61 12.65 6.64 0.07
CA LYS A 61 12.74 8.11 0.21
C LYS A 61 13.60 8.56 1.39
N ILE A 62 13.83 7.67 2.35
CA ILE A 62 14.65 7.91 3.53
C ILE A 62 15.98 7.14 3.48
N ASP A 63 16.37 6.72 2.26
CA ASP A 63 17.58 5.95 1.97
C ASP A 63 17.67 4.58 2.66
N GLU A 64 16.50 4.03 3.06
CA GLU A 64 16.35 2.67 3.58
C GLU A 64 15.68 1.83 2.49
N LYS A 65 16.37 0.81 1.99
CA LYS A 65 15.83 -0.09 0.97
C LYS A 65 15.85 -1.51 1.52
N PRO A 66 14.83 -2.32 1.20
CA PRO A 66 14.96 -3.74 1.46
C PRO A 66 16.15 -4.29 0.67
N TRP A 67 17.03 -4.99 1.37
CA TRP A 67 18.17 -5.64 0.78
C TRP A 67 17.74 -6.87 -0.02
N HIS A 68 16.72 -7.56 0.49
CA HIS A 68 16.13 -8.72 -0.16
C HIS A 68 14.61 -8.72 -0.02
N ASN A 69 13.91 -9.33 -0.98
CA ASN A 69 12.47 -9.55 -0.94
C ASN A 69 12.12 -10.94 -1.47
N GLU A 70 11.16 -11.58 -0.83
CA GLU A 70 10.66 -12.90 -1.22
C GLU A 70 9.14 -12.95 -1.21
N GLY A 71 8.57 -13.96 -1.88
CA GLY A 71 7.12 -14.20 -1.89
C GLY A 71 6.31 -13.30 -2.81
N MET A 72 6.96 -12.43 -3.61
CA MET A 72 6.28 -11.48 -4.50
C MET A 72 5.50 -12.13 -5.66
N THR A 73 5.67 -13.42 -5.89
CA THR A 73 4.95 -14.14 -6.95
C THR A 73 3.59 -14.64 -6.48
N ASN A 74 3.53 -15.23 -5.28
CA ASN A 74 2.33 -15.89 -4.77
C ASN A 74 1.48 -15.02 -3.85
N MET A 75 2.07 -13.94 -3.29
CA MET A 75 1.42 -12.99 -2.38
C MET A 75 0.76 -13.60 -1.13
N ASN A 76 0.99 -14.87 -0.83
CA ASN A 76 0.48 -15.51 0.38
C ASN A 76 1.26 -15.09 1.62
N TRP A 77 2.56 -14.87 1.43
CA TRP A 77 3.49 -14.40 2.44
C TRP A 77 4.64 -13.69 1.73
N VAL A 78 4.73 -12.38 1.92
CA VAL A 78 5.82 -11.55 1.41
C VAL A 78 6.75 -11.20 2.56
N LEU A 79 8.05 -11.34 2.31
CA LEU A 79 9.13 -10.98 3.21
C LEU A 79 9.92 -9.82 2.60
N LEU A 80 10.15 -8.76 3.40
CA LEU A 80 11.05 -7.66 3.05
C LEU A 80 12.15 -7.59 4.12
N ASP A 81 13.38 -7.83 3.72
CA ASP A 81 14.55 -7.86 4.59
C ASP A 81 15.30 -6.52 4.53
N PHE A 82 15.40 -5.84 5.67
CA PHE A 82 16.17 -4.61 5.87
C PHE A 82 17.40 -4.82 6.74
N VAL A 83 17.90 -6.05 6.83
CA VAL A 83 19.02 -6.50 7.66
C VAL A 83 18.66 -6.53 9.16
N ASP A 84 18.49 -5.36 9.78
CA ASP A 84 18.14 -5.29 11.22
C ASP A 84 16.62 -5.41 11.46
N VAL A 85 15.80 -5.28 10.43
CA VAL A 85 14.34 -5.41 10.50
C VAL A 85 13.85 -6.29 9.36
N VAL A 86 13.11 -7.34 9.69
CA VAL A 86 12.45 -8.20 8.70
C VAL A 86 10.94 -8.02 8.80
N VAL A 87 10.34 -7.72 7.66
CA VAL A 87 8.89 -7.48 7.56
C VAL A 87 8.21 -8.69 6.94
N HIS A 88 7.20 -9.20 7.62
CA HIS A 88 6.39 -10.32 7.18
C HIS A 88 4.96 -9.85 6.93
N ILE A 89 4.53 -9.87 5.68
CA ILE A 89 3.18 -9.51 5.26
C ILE A 89 2.49 -10.78 4.82
N PHE A 90 1.51 -11.21 5.59
CA PHE A 90 0.78 -12.46 5.34
C PHE A 90 -0.61 -12.20 4.79
N LEU A 91 -1.07 -13.09 3.94
CA LEU A 91 -2.50 -13.31 3.80
C LEU A 91 -3.03 -13.87 5.13
N THR A 92 -4.21 -13.43 5.59
CA THR A 92 -4.75 -13.77 6.92
C THR A 92 -4.75 -15.28 7.22
N GLU A 93 -5.07 -16.10 6.22
CA GLU A 93 -5.08 -17.57 6.38
C GLU A 93 -3.66 -18.14 6.48
N SER A 94 -2.73 -17.60 5.68
CA SER A 94 -1.34 -18.03 5.71
C SER A 94 -0.68 -17.72 7.05
N ARG A 95 -0.98 -16.58 7.67
CA ARG A 95 -0.46 -16.23 9.01
C ARG A 95 -0.87 -17.24 10.06
N LYS A 96 -2.14 -17.67 10.03
CA LYS A 96 -2.65 -18.70 10.95
C LYS A 96 -1.95 -20.04 10.73
N PHE A 97 -1.72 -20.40 9.48
CA PHE A 97 -1.08 -21.67 9.11
C PHE A 97 0.40 -21.70 9.55
N TYR A 98 1.17 -20.67 9.24
CA TYR A 98 2.61 -20.62 9.58
C TYR A 98 2.86 -20.29 11.05
N ASN A 99 1.96 -19.57 11.71
CA ASN A 99 2.04 -19.18 13.12
C ASN A 99 3.44 -18.71 13.55
N LEU A 100 3.97 -17.72 12.84
CA LEU A 100 5.32 -17.20 13.09
C LEU A 100 5.48 -16.66 14.51
N GLU A 101 4.46 -16.02 15.06
CA GLU A 101 4.47 -15.55 16.44
C GLU A 101 4.63 -16.68 17.46
N GLY A 102 4.06 -17.86 17.17
CA GLY A 102 4.23 -19.02 18.02
C GLY A 102 5.66 -19.56 18.05
N LEU A 103 6.43 -19.40 16.95
CA LEU A 103 7.84 -19.77 16.90
C LEU A 103 8.73 -18.79 17.68
N TRP A 104 8.28 -17.54 17.85
CA TRP A 104 8.99 -16.45 18.55
C TRP A 104 8.22 -16.02 19.80
N ALA A 105 7.58 -16.96 20.51
CA ALA A 105 6.74 -16.67 21.67
C ALA A 105 7.48 -15.98 22.83
N ASP A 106 8.80 -16.13 22.90
CA ASP A 106 9.65 -15.51 23.92
C ASP A 106 10.05 -14.06 23.58
N ALA A 107 9.65 -13.56 22.40
CA ALA A 107 9.92 -12.18 21.99
C ALA A 107 9.00 -11.18 22.70
N ASP A 108 9.52 -9.99 22.99
CA ASP A 108 8.72 -8.88 23.44
C ASP A 108 7.84 -8.36 22.30
N VAL A 109 6.53 -8.50 22.42
CA VAL A 109 5.56 -8.13 21.39
C VAL A 109 4.93 -6.77 21.66
N THR A 110 5.02 -5.88 20.69
CA THR A 110 4.31 -4.59 20.69
C THR A 110 3.23 -4.59 19.61
N GLU A 111 1.96 -4.49 20.00
CA GLU A 111 0.86 -4.30 19.06
C GLU A 111 0.80 -2.85 18.58
N VAL A 112 0.72 -2.65 17.27
CA VAL A 112 0.61 -1.32 16.68
C VAL A 112 -0.81 -1.12 16.17
N LYS A 113 -1.52 -0.17 16.78
CA LYS A 113 -2.89 0.18 16.41
C LYS A 113 -2.91 1.40 15.49
N ASP A 114 -3.91 1.47 14.63
CA ASP A 114 -4.17 2.64 13.79
C ASP A 114 -4.65 3.79 14.69
N GLU A 115 -3.71 4.63 15.14
CA GLU A 115 -4.08 5.87 15.81
C GLU A 115 -4.54 6.87 14.73
N PRO A 116 -5.71 7.53 14.91
CA PRO A 116 -6.17 8.51 13.96
C PRO A 116 -5.15 9.64 13.85
N LYS A 117 -4.47 9.73 12.71
CA LYS A 117 -3.56 10.85 12.43
C LYS A 117 -4.34 12.14 12.54
N PRO A 118 -3.87 13.16 13.31
CA PRO A 118 -4.51 14.46 13.33
C PRO A 118 -4.55 14.99 11.89
N LEU A 119 -5.77 15.30 11.43
CA LEU A 119 -6.01 15.89 10.10
C LEU A 119 -5.12 17.13 9.97
N LYS A 120 -4.12 17.09 9.10
CA LYS A 120 -3.42 18.29 8.65
C LYS A 120 -4.47 19.19 8.01
N LYS A 121 -4.88 20.23 8.73
CA LYS A 121 -5.69 21.32 8.19
C LYS A 121 -4.92 21.92 7.02
N THR A 122 -5.32 21.60 5.81
CA THR A 122 -4.93 22.37 4.63
C THR A 122 -5.56 23.73 4.79
N SER A 123 -4.77 24.72 5.17
CA SER A 123 -5.15 26.12 5.12
C SER A 123 -5.34 26.48 3.64
N LYS A 124 -6.58 26.45 3.17
CA LYS A 124 -6.97 27.18 1.98
C LYS A 124 -6.82 28.66 2.30
N LYS A 125 -5.81 29.29 1.75
CA LYS A 125 -5.72 30.73 1.62
C LYS A 125 -6.83 31.16 0.67
N ALA A 126 -7.84 31.79 1.24
CA ALA A 126 -8.81 32.55 0.46
C ALA A 126 -8.16 33.89 0.13
N ASP A 127 -7.95 34.16 -1.14
CA ASP A 127 -7.83 35.51 -1.62
C ASP A 127 -9.15 35.85 -2.31
N SER A 128 -9.83 36.77 -1.65
CA SER A 128 -10.98 37.50 -2.14
C SER A 128 -10.47 38.69 -2.97
N GLU A 129 -10.90 38.82 -4.20
CA GLU A 129 -11.04 40.11 -4.84
C GLU A 129 -12.34 40.10 -5.66
N GLU A 130 -13.25 40.98 -5.22
CA GLU A 130 -14.43 41.43 -5.91
C GLU A 130 -14.03 42.26 -7.13
N THR A 131 -14.80 42.16 -8.23
CA THR A 131 -15.32 43.32 -8.95
C THR A 131 -16.43 42.90 -9.90
N ASP A 132 -17.51 43.64 -9.75
CA ASP A 132 -18.71 43.93 -10.50
C ASP A 132 -18.67 43.84 -12.02
N GLY A 133 -19.86 43.47 -12.58
CA GLY A 133 -20.31 44.13 -13.82
C GLY A 133 -21.05 43.25 -14.83
N GLU A 134 -22.38 43.28 -14.73
CA GLU A 134 -23.43 43.33 -15.80
C GLU A 134 -23.56 42.23 -16.88
N GLU A 135 -24.66 41.52 -16.75
CA GLU A 135 -25.83 41.37 -17.61
C GLU A 135 -25.66 41.29 -19.15
N LYS A 136 -26.05 40.16 -19.73
CA LYS A 136 -27.12 39.99 -20.75
C LYS A 136 -27.16 38.57 -21.34
N THR A 137 -28.30 37.94 -21.18
CA THR A 137 -28.81 36.78 -21.93
C THR A 137 -29.42 37.24 -23.26
N PRO A 138 -30.03 36.38 -24.07
CA PRO A 138 -29.72 35.05 -24.64
C PRO A 138 -29.85 35.05 -26.19
N VAL A 139 -29.53 33.92 -26.88
CA VAL A 139 -30.27 33.46 -28.09
C VAL A 139 -29.73 32.09 -28.57
N LYS A 140 -30.52 31.08 -28.45
CA LYS A 140 -31.19 30.14 -29.35
C LYS A 140 -30.45 29.56 -30.60
N ALA A 141 -30.37 28.21 -30.56
CA ALA A 141 -30.80 27.23 -31.55
C ALA A 141 -29.94 26.95 -32.80
N LYS A 142 -29.55 25.68 -33.02
CA LYS A 142 -30.13 24.73 -33.97
C LYS A 142 -29.21 23.53 -34.21
N ARG A 143 -29.75 22.36 -33.89
CA ARG A 143 -29.79 21.10 -34.61
C ARG A 143 -29.13 21.07 -36.01
N LYS A 144 -28.29 20.02 -36.22
CA LYS A 144 -28.53 19.05 -37.32
C LYS A 144 -27.70 17.75 -37.16
N SER A 145 -28.44 16.70 -37.25
CA SER A 145 -28.10 15.29 -37.43
C SER A 145 -27.57 14.98 -38.84
N LYS A 146 -26.72 13.96 -38.94
CA LYS A 146 -26.60 12.97 -40.05
C LYS A 146 -25.52 11.97 -39.60
N LYS A 147 -25.82 10.78 -39.35
CA LYS A 147 -26.29 9.52 -39.99
C LYS A 147 -25.43 9.08 -41.17
N SER A 148 -25.12 7.78 -41.10
CA SER A 148 -24.68 6.81 -42.13
C SER A 148 -23.17 6.58 -42.20
N GLU A 149 -22.58 5.40 -42.31
CA GLU A 149 -23.10 4.08 -42.67
C GLU A 149 -21.93 3.11 -42.55
N VAL A 150 -22.20 1.87 -42.15
CA VAL A 150 -21.32 0.71 -42.25
C VAL A 150 -21.29 0.28 -43.69
N PRO A 151 -20.24 -0.34 -44.21
CA PRO A 151 -20.49 -1.66 -44.73
C PRO A 151 -19.47 -2.72 -44.32
N ASP A 152 -20.04 -3.87 -44.07
CA ASP A 152 -19.53 -5.23 -44.16
C ASP A 152 -18.76 -5.53 -45.42
N LYS A 153 -17.87 -6.51 -45.32
CA LYS A 153 -17.60 -7.67 -46.23
C LYS A 153 -16.17 -8.13 -46.00
N GLU A 154 -15.85 -9.29 -45.91
CA GLU A 154 -16.23 -10.66 -46.16
C GLU A 154 -14.94 -11.51 -46.00
N VAL A 155 -15.09 -12.57 -45.25
CA VAL A 155 -14.64 -13.94 -45.42
C VAL A 155 -13.66 -14.23 -46.60
N ASN A 156 -12.57 -14.88 -46.26
CA ASN A 156 -12.14 -16.05 -47.05
C ASN A 156 -11.31 -17.02 -46.18
N GLU A 157 -11.88 -18.22 -46.12
CA GLU A 157 -11.22 -19.50 -45.90
C GLU A 157 -10.15 -19.75 -46.98
N ASP A 158 -9.19 -20.53 -46.63
CA ASP A 158 -8.71 -21.80 -47.19
C ASP A 158 -7.20 -21.98 -46.97
N THR A 159 -6.94 -23.08 -46.30
CA THR A 159 -6.27 -24.31 -46.74
C THR A 159 -4.76 -24.21 -47.05
N GLU A 160 -3.94 -24.82 -46.27
CA GLU A 160 -3.24 -26.10 -46.27
C GLU A 160 -2.39 -26.32 -45.03
#